data_8b5aa2c723a2e0b1a17d4fbd3c92f8bf
#
_entry.id   8b5aa2c723a2e0b1a17d4fbd3c92f8bf
#
_cell.length_a   1.000
_cell.length_b   1.000
_cell.length_c   1.000
_cell.angle_alpha   90.00
_cell.angle_beta   90.00
_cell.angle_gamma   90.00
#
_symmetry.space_group_name_H-M   'P 1'
#
loop_
_entity.id
_entity.type
_entity.pdbx_description
1 polymer ?
#
loop_
_entity_poly.entity_id
_entity_poly.type
_entity_poly.pdbx_seq_one_letter_code
_entity_poly.pdbx_strand_id
1 'polypeptide(L)'
;TNWSVTRSAMDLLIARAWEAASGAHDLDIVTGNNDADAVYFLKWAAQHFPAERVAHLRQHLEAWGGNSSGLGVANIDTQGVVHPDTYWSDYTIDSVRRRPFSVIWEDLSDPILAGLRMRPRPLKGRCGVCAYKAICGGNTRIRALQLTGDPCEADPACYLGDSEIGLGEDPDMAART
;
A
#
# COMPACT_ATOMS: atom_id res chain seq x y z
N THR A 1 14.49 -3.50 -9.17
CA THR A 1 14.28 -2.14 -8.58
C THR A 1 15.43 -1.88 -7.62
N ASN A 2 16.06 -0.70 -7.74
CA ASN A 2 17.14 -0.33 -6.83
C ASN A 2 16.54 0.27 -5.55
N TRP A 3 16.40 -0.55 -4.51
CA TRP A 3 15.81 -0.16 -3.23
C TRP A 3 16.55 1.02 -2.55
N SER A 4 17.87 1.13 -2.73
CA SER A 4 18.64 2.21 -2.15
C SER A 4 18.24 3.58 -2.74
N VAL A 5 17.98 3.66 -4.04
CA VAL A 5 17.49 4.89 -4.69
C VAL A 5 16.12 5.28 -4.17
N THR A 6 15.21 4.32 -4.03
CA THR A 6 13.87 4.58 -3.46
C THR A 6 13.97 5.11 -2.03
N ARG A 7 14.82 4.51 -1.19
CA ARG A 7 15.04 4.96 0.19
C ARG A 7 15.60 6.38 0.24
N SER A 8 16.65 6.67 -0.55
CA SER A 8 17.23 8.02 -0.61
C SER A 8 16.21 9.07 -1.07
N ALA A 9 15.34 8.72 -2.00
CA ALA A 9 14.25 9.60 -2.41
C ALA A 9 13.25 9.83 -1.26
N MET A 10 12.88 8.80 -0.52
CA MET A 10 11.99 8.94 0.64
C MET A 10 12.63 9.77 1.75
N ASP A 11 13.91 9.58 2.04
CA ASP A 11 14.65 10.40 3.02
C ASP A 11 14.60 11.88 2.63
N LEU A 12 14.87 12.18 1.34
CA LEU A 12 14.79 13.55 0.84
C LEU A 12 13.38 14.14 0.97
N LEU A 13 12.35 13.38 0.58
CA LEU A 13 10.96 13.84 0.64
C LEU A 13 10.51 14.11 2.08
N ILE A 14 10.84 13.22 3.02
CA ILE A 14 10.53 13.39 4.44
C ILE A 14 11.27 14.60 5.01
N ALA A 15 12.56 14.76 4.69
CA ALA A 15 13.34 15.92 5.13
C ALA A 15 12.73 17.24 4.63
N ARG A 16 12.33 17.32 3.36
CA ARG A 16 11.68 18.50 2.78
C ARG A 16 10.31 18.77 3.37
N ALA A 17 9.50 17.71 3.60
CA ALA A 17 8.21 17.85 4.28
C ALA A 17 8.38 18.37 5.70
N TRP A 18 9.41 17.89 6.42
CA TRP A 18 9.73 18.35 7.77
C TRP A 18 10.21 19.81 7.80
N GLU A 19 11.08 20.20 6.88
CA GLU A 19 11.53 21.59 6.71
C GLU A 19 10.34 22.52 6.43
N ALA A 20 9.45 22.13 5.53
CA ALA A 20 8.23 22.89 5.21
C ALA A 20 7.31 23.03 6.42
N ALA A 21 7.02 21.94 7.13
CA ALA A 21 6.16 21.93 8.32
C ALA A 21 6.74 22.71 9.51
N SER A 22 8.08 22.82 9.59
CA SER A 22 8.79 23.54 10.66
C SER A 22 9.10 25.01 10.32
N GLY A 23 8.93 25.40 9.07
CA GLY A 23 9.24 26.73 8.53
C GLY A 23 8.00 27.51 8.10
N ALA A 24 8.23 28.54 7.30
CA ALA A 24 7.19 29.43 6.78
C ALA A 24 6.63 29.01 5.41
N HIS A 25 6.86 27.78 5.00
CA HIS A 25 6.42 27.29 3.69
C HIS A 25 5.16 26.45 3.82
N ASP A 26 4.10 26.86 3.12
CA ASP A 26 2.86 26.09 2.96
C ASP A 26 3.08 25.09 1.81
N LEU A 27 3.64 23.93 2.14
CA LEU A 27 3.94 22.85 1.18
C LEU A 27 3.49 21.51 1.74
N ASP A 28 2.51 20.91 1.09
CA ASP A 28 2.11 19.53 1.31
C ASP A 28 2.86 18.59 0.36
N ILE A 29 3.51 17.56 0.92
CA ILE A 29 4.17 16.51 0.16
C ILE A 29 3.36 15.23 0.28
N VAL A 30 2.92 14.72 -0.86
CA VAL A 30 2.15 13.48 -0.93
C VAL A 30 2.93 12.43 -1.72
N THR A 31 3.12 11.25 -1.15
CA THR A 31 3.56 10.06 -1.88
C THR A 31 2.36 9.23 -2.29
N GLY A 32 2.45 8.53 -3.42
CA GLY A 32 1.34 7.74 -3.94
C GLY A 32 1.77 6.36 -4.44
N ASN A 33 0.81 5.43 -4.40
CA ASN A 33 0.94 4.08 -4.96
C ASN A 33 2.00 3.16 -4.33
N ASN A 34 2.55 3.55 -3.18
CA ASN A 34 3.40 2.67 -2.40
C ASN A 34 3.13 2.83 -0.89
N ASP A 35 2.22 2.04 -0.36
CA ASP A 35 1.82 2.13 1.06
C ASP A 35 2.94 1.69 2.03
N ALA A 36 4.06 1.15 1.54
CA ALA A 36 5.28 0.96 2.32
C ALA A 36 5.88 2.29 2.80
N ASP A 37 5.59 3.41 2.10
CA ASP A 37 6.03 4.75 2.47
C ASP A 37 5.46 5.17 3.84
N ALA A 38 4.22 4.78 4.14
CA ALA A 38 3.60 5.03 5.44
C ALA A 38 4.34 4.30 6.58
N VAL A 39 4.80 3.07 6.33
CA VAL A 39 5.61 2.32 7.29
C VAL A 39 6.98 2.96 7.45
N TYR A 40 7.61 3.35 6.34
CA TYR A 40 8.91 4.03 6.37
C TYR A 40 8.83 5.34 7.15
N PHE A 41 7.80 6.15 6.90
CA PHE A 41 7.53 7.39 7.64
C PHE A 41 7.28 7.13 9.12
N LEU A 42 6.52 6.10 9.49
CA LEU A 42 6.30 5.74 10.90
C LEU A 42 7.62 5.40 11.61
N LYS A 43 8.53 4.69 10.93
CA LYS A 43 9.86 4.36 11.48
C LYS A 43 10.73 5.60 11.63
N TRP A 44 10.70 6.51 10.67
CA TRP A 44 11.36 7.80 10.78
C TRP A 44 10.78 8.62 11.94
N ALA A 45 9.46 8.68 12.06
CA ALA A 45 8.78 9.39 13.15
C ALA A 45 9.16 8.86 14.53
N ALA A 46 9.38 7.55 14.67
CA ALA A 46 9.82 6.93 15.91
C ALA A 46 11.21 7.39 16.40
N GLN A 47 12.01 7.94 15.50
CA GLN A 47 13.33 8.50 15.83
C GLN A 47 13.29 10.01 16.16
N HIS A 48 12.20 10.69 15.79
CA HIS A 48 12.11 12.16 15.85
C HIS A 48 11.03 12.68 16.79
N PHE A 49 10.08 11.81 17.21
CA PHE A 49 8.95 12.21 18.03
C PHE A 49 8.78 11.36 19.30
N PRO A 50 8.13 11.90 20.34
CA PRO A 50 7.76 11.13 21.52
C PRO A 50 6.87 9.92 21.17
N ALA A 51 7.00 8.83 21.96
CA ALA A 51 6.30 7.58 21.76
C ALA A 51 4.76 7.72 21.65
N GLU A 52 4.16 8.64 22.42
CA GLU A 52 2.73 8.92 22.37
C GLU A 52 2.29 9.43 20.98
N ARG A 53 3.06 10.34 20.38
CA ARG A 53 2.80 10.87 19.04
C ARG A 53 2.95 9.80 17.97
N VAL A 54 3.94 8.94 18.12
CA VAL A 54 4.15 7.80 17.21
C VAL A 54 3.02 6.79 17.32
N ALA A 55 2.54 6.52 18.54
CA ALA A 55 1.38 5.64 18.75
C ALA A 55 0.12 6.19 18.09
N HIS A 56 -0.13 7.49 18.23
CA HIS A 56 -1.25 8.16 17.57
C HIS A 56 -1.15 8.11 16.04
N LEU A 57 0.03 8.39 15.48
CA LEU A 57 0.28 8.22 14.04
C LEU A 57 0.02 6.80 13.58
N ARG A 58 0.51 5.79 14.32
CA ARG A 58 0.26 4.38 14.02
C ARG A 58 -1.24 4.07 13.96
N GLN A 59 -2.03 4.51 14.94
CA GLN A 59 -3.47 4.31 14.95
C GLN A 59 -4.16 4.89 13.72
N HIS A 60 -3.77 6.10 13.28
CA HIS A 60 -4.29 6.71 12.06
C HIS A 60 -3.94 5.90 10.81
N LEU A 61 -2.69 5.44 10.69
CA LEU A 61 -2.25 4.63 9.56
C LEU A 61 -2.94 3.25 9.52
N GLU A 62 -3.18 2.63 10.69
CA GLU A 62 -3.93 1.38 10.80
C GLU A 62 -5.42 1.57 10.45
N ALA A 63 -6.02 2.69 10.86
CA ALA A 63 -7.39 3.05 10.48
C ALA A 63 -7.52 3.32 8.98
N TRP A 64 -6.50 3.90 8.36
CA TRP A 64 -6.42 4.06 6.91
C TRP A 64 -6.34 2.72 6.19
N GLY A 65 -5.48 1.78 6.67
CA GLY A 65 -5.38 0.40 6.19
C GLY A 65 -4.74 0.24 4.81
N GLY A 66 -4.00 1.23 4.33
CA GLY A 66 -3.27 1.20 3.06
C GLY A 66 -4.15 1.38 1.83
N ASN A 67 -3.76 0.73 0.74
CA ASN A 67 -4.39 0.88 -0.57
C ASN A 67 -5.90 0.61 -0.56
N SER A 68 -6.66 1.53 -1.16
CA SER A 68 -8.13 1.54 -1.16
C SER A 68 -8.77 1.01 -2.46
N SER A 69 -7.99 0.40 -3.36
CA SER A 69 -8.53 -0.25 -4.58
C SER A 69 -9.66 -1.22 -4.24
N GLY A 70 -10.76 -1.15 -4.95
CA GLY A 70 -11.92 -2.01 -4.76
C GLY A 70 -12.70 -1.75 -3.47
N LEU A 71 -12.28 -0.79 -2.63
CA LEU A 71 -12.94 -0.42 -1.37
C LEU A 71 -13.41 1.03 -1.40
N GLY A 72 -12.50 1.99 -1.40
CA GLY A 72 -12.77 3.43 -1.43
C GLY A 72 -12.57 4.06 -2.81
N VAL A 73 -12.00 3.32 -3.75
CA VAL A 73 -11.72 3.77 -5.12
C VAL A 73 -12.20 2.71 -6.11
N ALA A 74 -12.81 3.18 -7.19
CA ALA A 74 -13.13 2.43 -8.39
C ALA A 74 -12.70 3.22 -9.62
N ASN A 75 -12.60 2.56 -10.76
CA ASN A 75 -12.50 3.21 -12.07
C ASN A 75 -13.60 2.69 -13.00
N ILE A 76 -14.18 3.59 -13.76
CA ILE A 76 -15.09 3.26 -14.88
C ILE A 76 -14.44 3.82 -16.14
N ASP A 77 -14.08 2.94 -17.05
CA ASP A 77 -13.42 3.34 -18.28
C ASP A 77 -14.38 3.95 -19.33
N THR A 78 -13.84 4.39 -20.44
CA THR A 78 -14.60 5.01 -21.54
C THR A 78 -15.61 4.07 -22.20
N GLN A 79 -15.48 2.77 -22.00
CA GLN A 79 -16.39 1.74 -22.51
C GLN A 79 -17.47 1.37 -21.48
N GLY A 80 -17.39 1.94 -20.27
CA GLY A 80 -18.30 1.66 -19.16
C GLY A 80 -17.94 0.41 -18.39
N VAL A 81 -16.71 -0.11 -18.51
CA VAL A 81 -16.21 -1.23 -17.73
C VAL A 81 -15.78 -0.75 -16.35
N VAL A 82 -16.12 -1.52 -15.31
CA VAL A 82 -15.79 -1.21 -13.92
C VAL A 82 -14.56 -2.01 -13.50
N HIS A 83 -13.59 -1.31 -12.92
CA HIS A 83 -12.33 -1.84 -12.42
C HIS A 83 -12.14 -1.48 -10.95
N PRO A 84 -11.32 -2.23 -10.16
CA PRO A 84 -11.01 -1.89 -8.76
C PRO A 84 -10.37 -0.52 -8.56
N ASP A 85 -9.53 -0.08 -9.49
CA ASP A 85 -8.98 1.27 -9.66
C ASP A 85 -8.40 1.45 -11.06
N THR A 86 -7.70 2.57 -11.32
CA THR A 86 -7.11 2.91 -12.62
C THR A 86 -5.97 1.99 -13.07
N TYR A 87 -5.32 1.28 -12.15
CA TYR A 87 -4.20 0.37 -12.45
C TYR A 87 -4.66 -1.05 -12.78
N TRP A 88 -5.97 -1.34 -12.60
CA TRP A 88 -6.57 -2.64 -12.89
C TRP A 88 -7.22 -2.68 -14.28
N SER A 89 -6.68 -1.94 -15.26
CA SER A 89 -7.25 -1.81 -16.61
C SER A 89 -7.52 -3.15 -17.30
N ASP A 90 -6.71 -4.17 -17.01
CA ASP A 90 -6.82 -5.50 -17.62
C ASP A 90 -7.78 -6.42 -16.85
N TYR A 91 -8.36 -5.97 -15.74
CA TYR A 91 -9.28 -6.74 -14.93
C TYR A 91 -10.68 -6.12 -14.92
N THR A 92 -11.66 -6.84 -15.40
CA THR A 92 -13.07 -6.41 -15.49
C THR A 92 -13.87 -6.99 -14.34
N ILE A 93 -14.49 -6.14 -13.50
CA ILE A 93 -15.50 -6.56 -12.53
C ILE A 93 -16.84 -6.75 -13.26
N ASP A 94 -17.34 -5.70 -13.93
CA ASP A 94 -18.58 -5.67 -14.68
C ASP A 94 -18.66 -4.41 -15.57
N SER A 95 -19.85 -4.07 -16.07
CA SER A 95 -20.07 -2.85 -16.87
C SER A 95 -21.35 -2.12 -16.46
N VAL A 96 -21.23 -0.79 -16.32
CA VAL A 96 -22.38 0.09 -16.04
C VAL A 96 -23.39 0.13 -17.19
N ARG A 97 -23.04 -0.44 -18.35
CA ARG A 97 -23.97 -0.63 -19.46
C ARG A 97 -24.92 -1.80 -19.24
N ARG A 98 -24.61 -2.70 -18.32
CA ARG A 98 -25.43 -3.90 -17.99
C ARG A 98 -26.25 -3.71 -16.74
N ARG A 99 -25.69 -3.11 -15.70
CA ARG A 99 -26.36 -2.87 -14.43
C ARG A 99 -25.79 -1.64 -13.71
N PRO A 100 -26.55 -0.99 -12.81
CA PRO A 100 -26.10 0.20 -12.09
C PRO A 100 -24.78 -0.02 -11.31
N PHE A 101 -23.95 1.01 -11.24
CA PHE A 101 -22.68 0.95 -10.52
C PHE A 101 -22.84 0.53 -9.06
N SER A 102 -23.85 1.04 -8.34
CA SER A 102 -24.10 0.66 -6.95
C SER A 102 -24.33 -0.84 -6.79
N VAL A 103 -25.06 -1.46 -7.70
CA VAL A 103 -25.32 -2.92 -7.70
C VAL A 103 -24.03 -3.69 -7.99
N ILE A 104 -23.21 -3.23 -8.94
CA ILE A 104 -21.91 -3.83 -9.24
C ILE A 104 -20.99 -3.72 -8.02
N TRP A 105 -20.95 -2.53 -7.42
CA TRP A 105 -20.01 -2.23 -6.35
C TRP A 105 -20.34 -2.98 -5.04
N GLU A 106 -21.58 -3.29 -4.78
CA GLU A 106 -22.01 -4.06 -3.61
C GLU A 106 -21.94 -5.58 -3.82
N ASP A 107 -21.81 -6.03 -5.07
CA ASP A 107 -21.74 -7.45 -5.41
C ASP A 107 -20.35 -8.03 -5.15
N LEU A 108 -20.24 -8.85 -4.11
CA LEU A 108 -18.99 -9.55 -3.73
C LEU A 108 -18.85 -10.94 -4.36
N SER A 109 -19.60 -11.26 -5.40
CA SER A 109 -19.42 -12.50 -6.15
C SER A 109 -18.10 -12.52 -6.94
N ASP A 110 -17.57 -11.34 -7.28
CA ASP A 110 -16.21 -11.21 -7.86
C ASP A 110 -15.13 -11.47 -6.80
N PRO A 111 -14.27 -12.49 -6.99
CA PRO A 111 -13.32 -12.91 -5.96
C PRO A 111 -12.20 -11.86 -5.71
N ILE A 112 -11.83 -11.07 -6.72
CA ILE A 112 -10.83 -10.01 -6.56
C ILE A 112 -11.43 -8.88 -5.72
N LEU A 113 -12.63 -8.41 -6.07
CA LEU A 113 -13.31 -7.36 -5.31
C LEU A 113 -13.55 -7.78 -3.86
N ALA A 114 -14.02 -9.01 -3.64
CA ALA A 114 -14.20 -9.58 -2.31
C ALA A 114 -12.88 -9.61 -1.53
N GLY A 115 -11.79 -10.10 -2.13
CA GLY A 115 -10.47 -10.18 -1.52
C GLY A 115 -9.88 -8.80 -1.18
N LEU A 116 -10.05 -7.80 -2.06
CA LEU A 116 -9.59 -6.43 -1.82
C LEU A 116 -10.31 -5.77 -0.63
N ARG A 117 -11.54 -6.17 -0.34
CA ARG A 117 -12.35 -5.65 0.79
C ARG A 117 -12.17 -6.37 2.10
N MET A 118 -11.57 -7.55 2.11
CA MET A 118 -11.30 -8.26 3.36
C MET A 118 -10.38 -7.45 4.28
N ARG A 119 -10.66 -7.50 5.58
CA ARG A 119 -9.81 -6.91 6.61
C ARG A 119 -9.64 -7.90 7.77
N PRO A 120 -8.42 -8.39 8.05
CA PRO A 120 -7.20 -8.18 7.27
C PRO A 120 -7.28 -8.84 5.88
N ARG A 121 -6.54 -8.31 4.92
CA ARG A 121 -6.42 -8.93 3.59
C ARG A 121 -5.72 -10.30 3.69
N PRO A 122 -6.10 -11.27 2.84
CA PRO A 122 -5.48 -12.60 2.81
C PRO A 122 -4.11 -12.54 2.11
N LEU A 123 -3.11 -11.96 2.80
CA LEU A 123 -1.76 -11.79 2.27
C LEU A 123 -0.92 -13.04 2.47
N LYS A 124 -0.04 -13.33 1.50
CA LYS A 124 0.92 -14.42 1.51
C LYS A 124 2.37 -13.92 1.60
N GLY A 125 3.31 -14.85 1.64
CA GLY A 125 4.72 -14.57 1.68
C GLY A 125 5.09 -13.58 2.79
N ARG A 126 6.11 -12.75 2.56
CA ARG A 126 6.57 -11.76 3.54
C ARG A 126 5.50 -10.72 3.92
N CYS A 127 4.54 -10.41 3.05
CA CYS A 127 3.43 -9.53 3.38
C CYS A 127 2.47 -10.16 4.40
N GLY A 128 2.25 -11.47 4.34
CA GLY A 128 1.35 -12.20 5.26
C GLY A 128 1.85 -12.22 6.70
N VAL A 129 3.17 -12.22 6.90
CA VAL A 129 3.84 -12.26 8.22
C VAL A 129 4.38 -10.90 8.66
N CYS A 130 4.26 -9.85 7.83
CA CYS A 130 4.72 -8.50 8.12
C CYS A 130 4.03 -7.90 9.35
N ALA A 131 4.82 -7.31 10.26
CA ALA A 131 4.31 -6.62 11.45
C ALA A 131 3.47 -5.37 11.12
N TYR A 132 3.58 -4.84 9.91
CA TYR A 132 2.90 -3.63 9.46
C TYR A 132 1.80 -3.90 8.43
N LYS A 133 1.34 -5.14 8.31
CA LYS A 133 0.28 -5.50 7.35
C LYS A 133 -1.03 -4.75 7.57
N ALA A 134 -1.32 -4.32 8.81
CA ALA A 134 -2.50 -3.51 9.12
C ALA A 134 -2.39 -2.07 8.56
N ILE A 135 -1.18 -1.53 8.46
CA ILE A 135 -0.91 -0.19 7.91
C ILE A 135 -0.89 -0.23 6.38
N CYS A 136 -0.07 -1.12 5.82
CA CYS A 136 0.20 -1.18 4.38
C CYS A 136 -0.89 -1.94 3.60
N GLY A 137 -1.59 -2.89 4.24
CA GLY A 137 -2.58 -3.74 3.57
C GLY A 137 -2.03 -4.57 2.42
N GLY A 138 -0.69 -4.78 2.39
CA GLY A 138 0.00 -5.44 1.29
C GLY A 138 0.19 -4.56 0.05
N ASN A 139 -0.01 -3.25 0.17
CA ASN A 139 0.19 -2.30 -0.92
C ASN A 139 -0.83 -2.51 -2.07
N THR A 140 -0.55 -2.04 -3.30
CA THR A 140 -1.44 -2.27 -4.43
C THR A 140 -1.34 -3.71 -4.94
N ARG A 141 -2.44 -4.45 -4.89
CA ARG A 141 -2.47 -5.89 -5.20
C ARG A 141 -2.32 -6.22 -6.68
N ILE A 142 -2.53 -5.23 -7.56
CA ILE A 142 -2.35 -5.42 -9.00
C ILE A 142 -0.90 -5.80 -9.36
N ARG A 143 0.11 -5.25 -8.68
CA ARG A 143 1.51 -5.61 -8.93
C ARG A 143 1.80 -7.07 -8.60
N ALA A 144 1.27 -7.56 -7.50
CA ALA A 144 1.39 -8.97 -7.14
C ALA A 144 0.69 -9.84 -8.19
N LEU A 145 -0.54 -9.51 -8.57
CA LEU A 145 -1.29 -10.23 -9.60
C LEU A 145 -0.53 -10.30 -10.93
N GLN A 146 -0.03 -9.16 -11.43
CA GLN A 146 0.65 -9.10 -12.72
C GLN A 146 1.96 -9.89 -12.76
N LEU A 147 2.69 -9.95 -11.65
CA LEU A 147 4.00 -10.61 -11.61
C LEU A 147 3.93 -12.08 -11.18
N THR A 148 2.91 -12.47 -10.41
CA THR A 148 2.83 -13.82 -9.84
C THR A 148 1.58 -14.58 -10.25
N GLY A 149 0.59 -13.92 -10.83
CA GLY A 149 -0.74 -14.48 -11.08
C GLY A 149 -1.64 -14.55 -9.84
N ASP A 150 -1.16 -14.13 -8.67
CA ASP A 150 -1.91 -14.15 -7.40
C ASP A 150 -1.89 -12.78 -6.71
N PRO A 151 -3.04 -12.11 -6.53
CA PRO A 151 -3.11 -10.82 -5.87
C PRO A 151 -2.81 -10.90 -4.35
N CYS A 152 -2.75 -12.08 -3.78
CA CYS A 152 -2.44 -12.28 -2.36
C CYS A 152 -0.94 -12.37 -2.09
N GLU A 153 -0.10 -12.56 -3.10
CA GLU A 153 1.35 -12.70 -2.96
C GLU A 153 2.02 -11.43 -2.43
N ALA A 154 3.28 -11.57 -1.99
CA ALA A 154 4.08 -10.45 -1.53
C ALA A 154 4.21 -9.36 -2.59
N ASP A 155 4.09 -8.09 -2.17
CA ASP A 155 4.27 -6.98 -3.11
C ASP A 155 5.74 -6.85 -3.53
N PRO A 156 6.04 -6.96 -4.83
CA PRO A 156 7.40 -6.88 -5.34
C PRO A 156 8.02 -5.47 -5.26
N ALA A 157 7.23 -4.44 -4.98
CA ALA A 157 7.70 -3.06 -4.84
C ALA A 157 7.93 -2.64 -3.37
N CYS A 158 7.80 -3.55 -2.41
CA CYS A 158 8.13 -3.27 -1.03
C CYS A 158 9.66 -3.18 -0.86
N TYR A 159 10.16 -1.99 -0.56
CA TYR A 159 11.59 -1.68 -0.39
C TYR A 159 12.07 -1.78 1.06
N LEU A 160 11.21 -2.16 2.00
CA LEU A 160 11.57 -2.37 3.39
C LEU A 160 12.32 -3.69 3.55
N GLY A 161 13.38 -3.71 4.35
CA GLY A 161 14.12 -4.92 4.68
C GLY A 161 13.33 -5.84 5.61
N ASP A 162 13.69 -7.12 5.68
CA ASP A 162 12.98 -8.10 6.49
C ASP A 162 13.06 -7.78 7.99
N SER A 163 14.22 -7.37 8.48
CA SER A 163 14.38 -6.89 9.86
C SER A 163 13.50 -5.66 10.17
N GLU A 164 13.25 -4.81 9.17
CA GLU A 164 12.44 -3.62 9.33
C GLU A 164 10.94 -3.93 9.46
N ILE A 165 10.49 -5.03 8.90
CA ILE A 165 9.09 -5.46 8.93
C ILE A 165 8.80 -6.52 9.99
N GLY A 166 9.78 -6.76 10.89
CA GLY A 166 9.62 -7.68 12.02
C GLY A 166 9.89 -9.16 11.67
N LEU A 167 10.47 -9.42 10.51
CA LEU A 167 11.03 -10.73 10.18
C LEU A 167 12.48 -10.73 10.66
N GLY A 168 12.92 -11.79 11.34
CA GLY A 168 14.30 -11.93 11.80
C GLY A 168 15.29 -11.78 10.62
N GLU A 169 16.57 -11.57 10.94
CA GLU A 169 17.62 -11.56 9.91
C GLU A 169 17.56 -12.89 9.15
N ASP A 170 17.30 -12.82 7.84
CA ASP A 170 17.45 -13.97 6.96
C ASP A 170 18.94 -14.14 6.67
N PRO A 171 19.59 -15.21 7.17
CA PRO A 171 21.03 -15.43 6.95
C PRO A 171 21.39 -15.58 5.46
N ASP A 172 20.43 -15.88 4.58
CA ASP A 172 20.65 -16.00 3.13
C ASP A 172 20.65 -14.66 2.35
N MET A 173 20.22 -13.55 2.96
CA MET A 173 20.27 -12.22 2.32
C MET A 173 21.69 -11.65 2.29
N ALA A 174 22.56 -12.03 3.19
CA ALA A 174 23.97 -11.60 3.21
C ALA A 174 24.80 -12.16 2.04
N ALA A 175 24.33 -13.20 1.36
CA ALA A 175 25.02 -13.86 0.24
C ALA A 175 24.61 -13.35 -1.15
N ARG A 176 23.71 -12.35 -1.24
CA ARG A 176 23.16 -11.83 -2.51
C ARG A 176 23.50 -10.36 -2.81
N THR A 177 24.47 -9.80 -2.09
CA THR A 177 25.07 -8.48 -2.39
C THR A 177 26.24 -8.56 -3.34
#